data_a992b1cdafeb3df1268c6b9ac39b9fc5
#
_entry.id   a992b1cdafeb3df1268c6b9ac39b9fc5
#
_cell.length_a   1.000
_cell.length_b   1.000
_cell.length_c   1.000
_cell.angle_alpha   90.00
_cell.angle_beta   90.00
_cell.angle_gamma   90.00
#
_symmetry.space_group_name_H-M   'P 1'
#
loop_
_entity.id
_entity.type
_entity.pdbx_description
1 polymer ?
#
loop_
_entity_poly.entity_id
_entity_poly.type
_entity_poly.pdbx_seq_one_letter_code
_entity_poly.pdbx_strand_id
1 'polypeptide(L)'
;MSRRRRPEKREILPDPKFGDITLSKFMNSVMLDGKKSVAEGIVYGAFDTIESRAKREALGVFHDALNNVKPGIEVRSRRVGGATYQVPVEVRAERAQALAIRWLISAARSRSENTMAARLSGELMDAANNRGNAVKKREDTHRMAEANRAFSHYRW
;
A
#
# COMPACT_ATOMS: atom_id res chain seq x y z
N MET A 1 -26.88 8.45 -5.41
CA MET A 1 -26.44 7.65 -4.23
C MET A 1 -27.50 7.67 -3.16
N SER A 2 -27.89 6.51 -2.65
CA SER A 2 -28.83 6.45 -1.54
C SER A 2 -28.15 6.86 -0.24
N ARG A 3 -28.75 7.80 0.49
CA ARG A 3 -28.28 8.20 1.84
C ARG A 3 -28.85 7.28 2.93
N ARG A 4 -29.85 6.47 2.61
CA ARG A 4 -30.55 5.60 3.59
C ARG A 4 -29.87 4.26 3.81
N ARG A 5 -29.09 3.79 2.85
CA ARG A 5 -28.47 2.46 2.90
C ARG A 5 -27.02 2.53 2.47
N ARG A 6 -26.13 1.98 3.31
CA ARG A 6 -24.75 1.69 2.91
C ARG A 6 -24.69 0.23 2.47
N PRO A 7 -24.06 -0.09 1.32
CA PRO A 7 -23.86 -1.47 0.95
C PRO A 7 -22.97 -2.17 1.99
N GLU A 8 -23.27 -3.42 2.25
CA GLU A 8 -22.45 -4.25 3.11
C GLU A 8 -21.07 -4.46 2.49
N LYS A 9 -20.03 -4.47 3.33
CA LYS A 9 -18.68 -4.79 2.88
C LYS A 9 -18.62 -6.28 2.55
N ARG A 10 -18.13 -6.62 1.35
CA ARG A 10 -17.91 -8.02 0.99
C ARG A 10 -16.83 -8.62 1.87
N GLU A 11 -17.07 -9.81 2.39
CA GLU A 11 -16.04 -10.58 3.06
C GLU A 11 -14.97 -11.02 2.07
N ILE A 12 -13.72 -10.89 2.49
CA ILE A 12 -12.57 -11.38 1.74
C ILE A 12 -12.06 -12.61 2.47
N LEU A 13 -12.04 -13.73 1.77
CA LEU A 13 -11.51 -14.98 2.31
C LEU A 13 -9.99 -14.87 2.46
N PRO A 14 -9.43 -15.46 3.53
CA PRO A 14 -7.99 -15.52 3.69
C PRO A 14 -7.33 -16.30 2.57
N ASP A 15 -6.07 -16.03 2.30
CA ASP A 15 -5.30 -16.73 1.29
C ASP A 15 -5.21 -18.23 1.62
N PRO A 16 -5.46 -19.15 0.67
CA PRO A 16 -5.43 -20.58 0.93
C PRO A 16 -4.06 -21.12 1.37
N LYS A 17 -2.98 -20.51 0.87
CA LYS A 17 -1.61 -20.96 1.14
C LYS A 17 -1.07 -20.45 2.47
N PHE A 18 -1.34 -19.19 2.82
CA PHE A 18 -0.81 -18.53 4.01
C PHE A 18 -1.87 -18.17 5.05
N GLY A 19 -3.15 -18.26 4.71
CA GLY A 19 -4.24 -17.92 5.61
C GLY A 19 -4.34 -16.45 6.01
N ASP A 20 -3.80 -15.55 5.18
CA ASP A 20 -3.70 -14.13 5.48
C ASP A 20 -4.69 -13.30 4.65
N ILE A 21 -5.54 -12.53 5.33
CA ILE A 21 -6.55 -11.67 4.71
C ILE A 21 -5.90 -10.46 4.02
N THR A 22 -4.86 -9.91 4.61
CA THR A 22 -4.13 -8.77 4.04
C THR A 22 -3.45 -9.17 2.73
N LEU A 23 -2.89 -10.37 2.67
CA LEU A 23 -2.32 -10.93 1.46
C LEU A 23 -3.38 -11.13 0.36
N SER A 24 -4.58 -11.59 0.71
CA SER A 24 -5.70 -11.68 -0.24
C SER A 24 -6.10 -10.32 -0.80
N LYS A 25 -6.15 -9.29 0.03
CA LYS A 25 -6.41 -7.91 -0.41
C LYS A 25 -5.31 -7.41 -1.35
N PHE A 26 -4.07 -7.75 -1.04
CA PHE A 26 -2.92 -7.40 -1.88
C PHE A 26 -3.00 -8.07 -3.26
N MET A 27 -3.31 -9.36 -3.32
CA MET A 27 -3.51 -10.10 -4.57
C MET A 27 -4.64 -9.50 -5.42
N ASN A 28 -5.76 -9.15 -4.79
CA ASN A 28 -6.87 -8.49 -5.47
C ASN A 28 -6.47 -7.13 -6.06
N SER A 29 -5.56 -6.43 -5.42
CA SER A 29 -5.04 -5.14 -5.90
C SER A 29 -3.99 -5.28 -7.00
N VAL A 30 -3.24 -6.36 -7.02
CA VAL A 30 -2.29 -6.70 -8.11
C VAL A 30 -3.05 -7.13 -9.37
N MET A 31 -4.20 -7.75 -9.20
CA MET A 31 -5.01 -8.29 -10.28
C MET A 31 -5.41 -7.22 -11.30
N LEU A 32 -5.29 -7.55 -12.59
CA LEU A 32 -5.78 -6.76 -13.72
C LEU A 32 -6.78 -7.61 -14.52
N ASP A 33 -7.81 -6.97 -15.05
CA ASP A 33 -8.82 -7.59 -15.93
C ASP A 33 -9.51 -8.83 -15.34
N GLY A 34 -9.59 -8.90 -14.00
CA GLY A 34 -10.18 -10.05 -13.31
C GLY A 34 -9.35 -11.33 -13.34
N LYS A 35 -8.10 -11.27 -13.80
CA LYS A 35 -7.19 -12.43 -13.93
C LYS A 35 -6.56 -12.80 -12.58
N LYS A 36 -7.36 -13.36 -11.69
CA LYS A 36 -6.92 -13.64 -10.32
C LYS A 36 -5.83 -14.70 -10.23
N SER A 37 -5.90 -15.76 -11.03
CA SER A 37 -4.88 -16.81 -11.06
C SER A 37 -3.50 -16.27 -11.44
N VAL A 38 -3.45 -15.31 -12.36
CA VAL A 38 -2.21 -14.63 -12.75
C VAL A 38 -1.65 -13.82 -11.59
N ALA A 39 -2.50 -13.07 -10.88
CA ALA A 39 -2.09 -12.29 -9.71
C ALA A 39 -1.57 -13.18 -8.58
N GLU A 40 -2.24 -14.28 -8.31
CA GLU A 40 -1.76 -15.29 -7.34
C GLU A 40 -0.40 -15.86 -7.73
N GLY A 41 -0.22 -16.22 -8.99
CA GLY A 41 1.06 -16.71 -9.52
C GLY A 41 2.19 -15.70 -9.38
N ILE A 42 1.92 -14.41 -9.62
CA ILE A 42 2.88 -13.33 -9.43
C ILE A 42 3.30 -13.21 -7.97
N VAL A 43 2.34 -13.17 -7.05
CA VAL A 43 2.60 -13.00 -5.61
C VAL A 43 3.34 -14.21 -5.05
N TYR A 44 2.91 -15.42 -5.37
CA TYR A 44 3.59 -16.63 -4.92
C TYR A 44 5.01 -16.75 -5.49
N GLY A 45 5.21 -16.42 -6.76
CA GLY A 45 6.54 -16.37 -7.38
C GLY A 45 7.45 -15.33 -6.72
N ALA A 46 6.90 -14.17 -6.38
CA ALA A 46 7.62 -13.15 -5.62
C ALA A 46 8.03 -13.65 -4.23
N PHE A 47 7.13 -14.35 -3.54
CA PHE A 47 7.41 -14.92 -2.22
C PHE A 47 8.49 -16.00 -2.26
N ASP A 48 8.46 -16.88 -3.25
CA ASP A 48 9.51 -17.88 -3.45
C ASP A 48 10.88 -17.22 -3.66
N THR A 49 10.92 -16.14 -4.44
CA THR A 49 12.15 -15.36 -4.65
C THR A 49 12.64 -14.70 -3.36
N ILE A 50 11.72 -14.15 -2.55
CA ILE A 50 12.06 -13.52 -1.27
C ILE A 50 12.67 -14.55 -0.31
N GLU A 51 12.06 -15.72 -0.18
CA GLU A 51 12.57 -16.78 0.68
C GLU A 51 13.97 -17.24 0.28
N SER A 52 14.21 -17.38 -1.02
CA SER A 52 15.52 -17.79 -1.53
C SER A 52 16.60 -16.75 -1.35
N ARG A 53 16.28 -15.46 -1.50
CA ARG A 53 17.25 -14.34 -1.42
C ARG A 53 17.44 -13.78 -0.02
N ALA A 54 16.35 -13.52 0.68
CA ALA A 54 16.38 -12.93 2.03
C ALA A 54 16.59 -13.96 3.13
N LYS A 55 16.41 -15.26 2.83
CA LYS A 55 16.49 -16.36 3.79
C LYS A 55 15.61 -16.14 5.03
N ARG A 56 14.48 -15.51 4.83
CA ARG A 56 13.45 -15.22 5.82
C ARG A 56 12.11 -15.68 5.28
N GLU A 57 11.15 -15.89 6.19
CA GLU A 57 9.76 -16.14 5.82
C GLU A 57 9.20 -14.98 5.00
N ALA A 58 8.71 -15.28 3.79
CA ALA A 58 8.21 -14.26 2.86
C ALA A 58 7.03 -13.46 3.41
N LEU A 59 6.12 -14.11 4.14
CA LEU A 59 4.98 -13.43 4.76
C LEU A 59 5.43 -12.39 5.80
N GLY A 60 6.46 -12.69 6.58
CA GLY A 60 7.07 -11.75 7.52
C GLY A 60 7.68 -10.52 6.81
N VAL A 61 8.40 -10.75 5.72
CA VAL A 61 8.95 -9.67 4.87
C VAL A 61 7.83 -8.82 4.28
N PHE A 62 6.75 -9.43 3.80
CA PHE A 62 5.58 -8.75 3.28
C PHE A 62 4.93 -7.83 4.32
N HIS A 63 4.72 -8.31 5.53
CA HIS A 63 4.15 -7.51 6.62
C HIS A 63 5.08 -6.38 7.05
N ASP A 64 6.38 -6.62 7.13
CA ASP A 64 7.38 -5.58 7.43
C ASP A 64 7.37 -4.50 6.34
N ALA A 65 7.31 -4.90 5.07
CA ALA A 65 7.21 -3.97 3.95
C ALA A 65 5.95 -3.11 4.02
N LEU A 66 4.79 -3.71 4.28
CA LEU A 66 3.53 -2.97 4.45
C LEU A 66 3.61 -1.98 5.61
N ASN A 67 4.10 -2.41 6.77
CA ASN A 67 4.20 -1.55 7.94
C ASN A 67 5.15 -0.38 7.71
N ASN A 68 6.23 -0.59 6.98
CA ASN A 68 7.19 0.47 6.63
C ASN A 68 6.64 1.47 5.62
N VAL A 69 5.66 1.09 4.80
CA VAL A 69 5.07 1.96 3.77
C VAL A 69 3.78 2.63 4.25
N LYS A 70 3.13 2.12 5.29
CA LYS A 70 1.91 2.73 5.83
C LYS A 70 2.15 4.18 6.26
N PRO A 71 1.42 5.17 5.71
CA PRO A 71 1.52 6.55 6.16
C PRO A 71 0.72 6.76 7.46
N GLY A 72 1.25 7.57 8.38
CA GLY A 72 0.52 8.01 9.58
C GLY A 72 -0.28 9.29 9.33
N ILE A 73 0.16 10.11 8.38
CA ILE A 73 -0.43 11.42 8.07
C ILE A 73 -0.45 11.64 6.57
N GLU A 74 -1.49 12.30 6.09
CA GLU A 74 -1.59 12.72 4.68
C GLU A 74 -2.09 14.17 4.62
N VAL A 75 -2.06 14.75 3.44
CA VAL A 75 -2.56 16.11 3.19
C VAL A 75 -3.88 16.02 2.43
N ARG A 76 -4.88 16.74 2.88
CA ARG A 76 -6.17 16.89 2.21
C ARG A 76 -6.45 18.34 1.87
N SER A 77 -6.96 18.57 0.68
CA SER A 77 -7.39 19.90 0.26
C SER A 77 -8.68 20.31 0.96
N ARG A 78 -8.70 21.50 1.52
CA ARG A 78 -9.88 22.12 2.11
C ARG A 78 -10.05 23.55 1.60
N ARG A 79 -11.27 23.88 1.22
CA ARG A 79 -11.63 25.25 0.83
C ARG A 79 -12.11 26.04 2.04
N VAL A 80 -11.46 27.13 2.34
CA VAL A 80 -11.83 28.06 3.42
C VAL A 80 -11.77 29.48 2.86
N GLY A 81 -12.92 30.20 2.89
CA GLY A 81 -12.99 31.60 2.44
C GLY A 81 -12.56 31.81 0.97
N GLY A 82 -12.82 30.85 0.08
CA GLY A 82 -12.44 30.93 -1.34
C GLY A 82 -11.01 30.50 -1.65
N ALA A 83 -10.15 30.32 -0.66
CA ALA A 83 -8.80 29.80 -0.81
C ALA A 83 -8.76 28.29 -0.55
N THR A 84 -7.91 27.56 -1.26
CA THR A 84 -7.70 26.11 -1.07
C THR A 84 -6.42 25.89 -0.26
N TYR A 85 -6.56 25.22 0.88
CA TYR A 85 -5.45 24.87 1.75
C TYR A 85 -5.20 23.35 1.74
N GLN A 86 -3.94 22.97 1.81
CA GLN A 86 -3.52 21.59 2.01
C GLN A 86 -3.42 21.34 3.51
N VAL A 87 -4.37 20.60 4.06
CA VAL A 87 -4.50 20.40 5.52
C VAL A 87 -3.97 19.02 5.90
N PRO A 88 -2.98 18.90 6.81
CA PRO A 88 -2.52 17.62 7.32
C PRO A 88 -3.60 16.95 8.16
N VAL A 89 -3.87 15.68 7.88
CA VAL A 89 -4.83 14.87 8.62
C VAL A 89 -4.26 13.48 8.91
N GLU A 90 -4.61 12.93 10.06
CA GLU A 90 -4.25 11.56 10.40
C GLU A 90 -4.94 10.56 9.47
N VAL A 91 -4.23 9.50 9.13
CA VAL A 91 -4.72 8.44 8.25
C VAL A 91 -5.28 7.30 9.10
N ARG A 92 -6.53 6.91 8.83
CA ARG A 92 -7.14 5.74 9.48
C ARG A 92 -6.41 4.47 9.07
N ALA A 93 -6.38 3.46 9.95
CA ALA A 93 -5.66 2.20 9.72
C ALA A 93 -6.05 1.51 8.40
N GLU A 94 -7.34 1.43 8.08
CA GLU A 94 -7.81 0.83 6.81
C GLU A 94 -7.29 1.58 5.58
N ARG A 95 -7.28 2.91 5.64
CA ARG A 95 -6.77 3.75 4.56
C ARG A 95 -5.25 3.66 4.45
N ALA A 96 -4.55 3.63 5.58
CA ALA A 96 -3.10 3.48 5.60
C ALA A 96 -2.68 2.16 4.91
N GLN A 97 -3.38 1.08 5.20
CA GLN A 97 -3.17 -0.21 4.54
C GLN A 97 -3.45 -0.13 3.03
N ALA A 98 -4.56 0.47 2.63
CA ALA A 98 -4.91 0.62 1.21
C ALA A 98 -3.88 1.46 0.45
N LEU A 99 -3.39 2.54 1.05
CA LEU A 99 -2.33 3.37 0.48
C LEU A 99 -1.01 2.62 0.36
N ALA A 100 -0.62 1.87 1.40
CA ALA A 100 0.60 1.07 1.39
C ALA A 100 0.57 0.02 0.27
N ILE A 101 -0.52 -0.69 0.12
CA ILE A 101 -0.72 -1.67 -0.96
C ILE A 101 -0.60 -0.99 -2.33
N ARG A 102 -1.28 0.12 -2.52
CA ARG A 102 -1.26 0.88 -3.79
C ARG A 102 0.15 1.36 -4.14
N TRP A 103 0.86 1.91 -3.17
CA TRP A 103 2.21 2.44 -3.40
C TRP A 103 3.23 1.33 -3.66
N LEU A 104 3.15 0.21 -2.95
CA LEU A 104 4.00 -0.96 -3.22
C LEU A 104 3.79 -1.50 -4.64
N ILE A 105 2.56 -1.66 -5.07
CA ILE A 105 2.24 -2.15 -6.41
C ILE A 105 2.69 -1.16 -7.48
N SER A 106 2.41 0.12 -7.30
CA SER A 106 2.83 1.17 -8.23
C SER A 106 4.36 1.25 -8.34
N ALA A 107 5.06 1.20 -7.20
CA ALA A 107 6.51 1.21 -7.17
C ALA A 107 7.10 -0.05 -7.84
N ALA A 108 6.53 -1.22 -7.59
CA ALA A 108 6.94 -2.45 -8.26
C ALA A 108 6.78 -2.37 -9.78
N ARG A 109 5.65 -1.86 -10.25
CA ARG A 109 5.39 -1.69 -11.70
C ARG A 109 6.38 -0.75 -12.39
N SER A 110 6.94 0.22 -11.68
CA SER A 110 7.92 1.17 -12.22
C SER A 110 9.36 0.66 -12.21
N ARG A 111 9.62 -0.51 -11.65
CA ARG A 111 10.96 -1.11 -11.60
C ARG A 111 11.39 -1.66 -12.96
N SER A 112 12.68 -1.86 -13.12
CA SER A 112 13.31 -2.26 -14.38
C SER A 112 13.43 -3.77 -14.61
N GLU A 113 13.08 -4.60 -13.62
CA GLU A 113 13.14 -6.05 -13.77
C GLU A 113 12.16 -6.55 -14.85
N ASN A 114 12.46 -7.68 -15.46
CA ASN A 114 11.72 -8.18 -16.62
C ASN A 114 10.31 -8.68 -16.30
N THR A 115 10.11 -9.31 -15.15
CA THR A 115 8.83 -9.89 -14.75
C THR A 115 8.22 -9.15 -13.56
N MET A 116 6.89 -9.16 -13.46
CA MET A 116 6.22 -8.54 -12.32
C MET A 116 6.54 -9.26 -11.00
N ALA A 117 6.72 -10.59 -11.02
CA ALA A 117 7.15 -11.33 -9.83
C ALA A 117 8.52 -10.87 -9.33
N ALA A 118 9.48 -10.66 -10.23
CA ALA A 118 10.80 -10.12 -9.88
C ALA A 118 10.73 -8.68 -9.38
N ARG A 119 9.93 -7.83 -10.01
CA ARG A 119 9.70 -6.45 -9.59
C ARG A 119 9.09 -6.38 -8.19
N LEU A 120 8.07 -7.19 -7.95
CA LEU A 120 7.37 -7.23 -6.67
C LEU A 120 8.28 -7.75 -5.55
N SER A 121 9.04 -8.81 -5.79
CA SER A 121 9.99 -9.34 -4.81
C SER A 121 11.06 -8.32 -4.45
N GLY A 122 11.61 -7.62 -5.46
CA GLY A 122 12.58 -6.56 -5.25
C GLY A 122 12.04 -5.41 -4.41
N GLU A 123 10.84 -4.93 -4.73
CA GLU A 123 10.22 -3.82 -4.00
C GLU A 123 9.85 -4.22 -2.56
N LEU A 124 9.32 -5.41 -2.34
CA LEU A 124 9.00 -5.89 -0.99
C LEU A 124 10.25 -6.04 -0.12
N MET A 125 11.34 -6.57 -0.66
CA MET A 125 12.61 -6.67 0.07
C MET A 125 13.18 -5.29 0.40
N ASP A 126 13.16 -4.36 -0.54
CA ASP A 126 13.63 -2.98 -0.32
C ASP A 126 12.77 -2.27 0.72
N ALA A 127 11.45 -2.37 0.62
CA ALA A 127 10.53 -1.75 1.56
C ALA A 127 10.65 -2.32 2.98
N ALA A 128 10.88 -3.63 3.11
CA ALA A 128 11.14 -4.25 4.41
C ALA A 128 12.41 -3.70 5.09
N ASN A 129 13.37 -3.23 4.29
CA ASN A 129 14.60 -2.57 4.76
C ASN A 129 14.51 -1.03 4.75
N ASN A 130 13.32 -0.45 4.70
CA ASN A 130 13.10 1.00 4.60
C ASN A 130 13.77 1.66 3.38
N ARG A 131 13.79 0.97 2.26
CA ARG A 131 14.33 1.46 0.98
C ARG A 131 13.28 1.34 -0.11
N GLY A 132 13.57 1.90 -1.28
CA GLY A 132 12.72 1.80 -2.45
C GLY A 132 11.73 2.94 -2.62
N ASN A 133 11.05 2.94 -3.76
CA ASN A 133 10.17 4.04 -4.16
C ASN A 133 8.86 4.10 -3.35
N ALA A 134 8.38 2.98 -2.85
CA ALA A 134 7.19 2.96 -1.99
C ALA A 134 7.45 3.68 -0.66
N VAL A 135 8.58 3.39 -0.03
CA VAL A 135 9.01 4.09 1.20
C VAL A 135 9.27 5.56 0.93
N LYS A 136 9.89 5.89 -0.20
CA LYS A 136 10.08 7.29 -0.62
C LYS A 136 8.74 8.02 -0.77
N LYS A 137 7.74 7.38 -1.32
CA LYS A 137 6.38 7.96 -1.44
C LYS A 137 5.77 8.26 -0.08
N ARG A 138 5.94 7.38 0.90
CA ARG A 138 5.54 7.65 2.29
C ARG A 138 6.27 8.86 2.87
N GLU A 139 7.59 8.90 2.72
CA GLU A 139 8.43 9.99 3.22
C GLU A 139 8.04 11.33 2.59
N ASP A 140 7.82 11.36 1.28
CA ASP A 140 7.36 12.57 0.57
C ASP A 140 5.99 13.02 1.08
N THR A 141 5.08 12.10 1.33
CA THR A 141 3.76 12.39 1.92
C THR A 141 3.90 12.98 3.32
N HIS A 142 4.73 12.41 4.17
CA HIS A 142 5.01 12.92 5.51
C HIS A 142 5.69 14.31 5.46
N ARG A 143 6.63 14.50 4.55
CA ARG A 143 7.30 15.79 4.36
C ARG A 143 6.32 16.88 3.91
N MET A 144 5.41 16.54 3.00
CA MET A 144 4.35 17.45 2.55
C MET A 144 3.41 17.83 3.71
N ALA A 145 3.04 16.86 4.55
CA ALA A 145 2.23 17.12 5.73
C ALA A 145 2.95 18.02 6.74
N GLU A 146 4.24 17.81 6.95
CA GLU A 146 5.05 18.66 7.83
C GLU A 146 5.19 20.07 7.29
N ALA A 147 5.41 20.24 5.98
CA ALA A 147 5.47 21.54 5.34
C ALA A 147 4.16 22.33 5.48
N ASN A 148 3.02 21.66 5.55
CA ASN A 148 1.70 22.26 5.72
C ASN A 148 1.19 22.25 7.17
N ARG A 149 2.06 21.96 8.13
CA ARG A 149 1.70 21.87 9.56
C ARG A 149 1.02 23.13 10.10
N ALA A 150 1.36 24.29 9.59
CA ALA A 150 0.75 25.56 9.98
C ALA A 150 -0.77 25.59 9.73
N PHE A 151 -1.29 24.78 8.80
CA PHE A 151 -2.71 24.71 8.47
C PHE A 151 -3.46 23.59 9.22
N SER A 152 -2.83 22.94 10.18
CA SER A 152 -3.43 21.83 10.95
C SER A 152 -4.70 22.25 11.71
N HIS A 153 -4.82 23.51 12.11
CA HIS A 153 -6.00 24.05 12.77
C HIS A 153 -7.23 24.15 11.85
N TYR A 154 -7.07 24.02 10.54
CA TYR A 154 -8.19 23.95 9.59
C TYR A 154 -8.78 22.53 9.45
N ARG A 155 -8.37 21.58 10.27
CA ARG A 155 -8.99 20.25 10.31
C ARG A 155 -10.49 20.34 10.58
N TRP A 156 -11.25 19.43 9.99
CA TRP A 156 -12.70 19.29 10.22
C TRP A 156 -13.06 17.97 10.86
#